data_faaa902d766e0ff94ae929412c131050
#
_entry.id   faaa902d766e0ff94ae929412c131050
#
_cell.length_a   1.000
_cell.length_b   1.000
_cell.length_c   1.000
_cell.angle_alpha   90.00
_cell.angle_beta   90.00
_cell.angle_gamma   90.00
#
_symmetry.space_group_name_H-M   'P 1'
#
loop_
_entity.id
_entity.type
_entity.pdbx_description
1 polymer ?
#
loop_
_entity_poly.entity_id
_entity_poly.type
_entity_poly.pdbx_seq_one_letter_code
_entity_poly.pdbx_strand_id
1 'polypeptide(L)'
;TANRRQRQMCIRDRVYPLPRAVHFDDEAMRVFQSIGLAEGIGRDARVNVGTKFVDRDQKLLLDWPRPQEIGPLGWYPSYRFHQPDLEAELNCGIAACKTVTLHRGASVTAVADLGDVVEVGYSHDGAKQVVTADYVIGTDGAKSVVRAAMDCEWEDLGFQERWLVIDMQLAKPRPDLGDFTIQTCDRDRPTTYVRCPREWRRWEISLWPEEEAEDVTTDEFIWPRLRPAITPDEGRIARKAVYSFESKLATRWREGRLMIAGDAAHLMPPFLGQGMCTGIRDVANLAWKLAAVLRWKAPDSLLN
;
A
#
# COMPACT_ATOMS: atom_id res chain seq x y z
N THR A 1 27.85 17.52 -9.81
CA THR A 1 26.46 17.34 -10.24
C THR A 1 25.89 16.19 -9.45
N ALA A 2 25.18 16.53 -8.36
CA ALA A 2 24.64 15.57 -7.42
C ALA A 2 23.47 14.83 -8.06
N ASN A 3 23.62 13.51 -8.17
CA ASN A 3 22.56 12.56 -8.49
C ASN A 3 21.40 12.77 -7.50
N ARG A 4 20.37 13.50 -7.89
CA ARG A 4 19.09 13.47 -7.20
C ARG A 4 18.41 12.15 -7.56
N ARG A 5 18.85 11.06 -6.92
CA ARG A 5 18.00 9.88 -6.80
C ARG A 5 16.64 10.39 -6.34
N GLN A 6 15.60 10.12 -7.11
CA GLN A 6 14.22 10.29 -6.65
C GLN A 6 14.09 9.47 -5.38
N ARG A 7 14.39 10.11 -4.24
CA ARG A 7 14.08 9.53 -2.94
C ARG A 7 12.57 9.39 -2.95
N GLN A 8 12.08 8.17 -2.91
CA GLN A 8 10.76 7.89 -2.40
C GLN A 8 10.73 8.56 -1.02
N MET A 9 10.28 9.81 -0.98
CA MET A 9 10.21 10.56 0.25
C MET A 9 9.08 9.95 1.04
N CYS A 10 9.42 9.03 1.94
CA CYS A 10 8.59 8.77 3.10
C CYS A 10 8.48 10.10 3.82
N ILE A 11 7.35 10.80 3.64
CA ILE A 11 7.03 11.99 4.39
C ILE A 11 6.71 11.47 5.80
N ARG A 12 7.69 11.53 6.68
CA ARG A 12 7.61 10.98 8.04
C ARG A 12 6.87 11.92 9.00
N ASP A 13 6.75 13.19 8.61
CA ASP A 13 6.19 14.28 9.43
C ASP A 13 4.68 14.49 9.21
N ARG A 14 4.11 13.98 8.13
CA ARG A 14 2.68 14.15 7.77
C ARG A 14 2.14 12.98 6.94
N VAL A 15 0.83 12.97 6.72
CA VAL A 15 0.18 12.05 5.76
C VAL A 15 0.75 12.30 4.36
N TYR A 16 1.11 11.22 3.65
CA TYR A 16 1.56 11.33 2.28
C TYR A 16 0.40 11.80 1.38
N PRO A 17 0.56 12.91 0.66
CA PRO A 17 -0.56 13.59 0.00
C PRO A 17 -1.01 12.95 -1.32
N LEU A 18 -0.31 11.93 -1.81
CA LEU A 18 -0.61 11.31 -3.09
C LEU A 18 -0.97 9.82 -2.93
N PRO A 19 -1.89 9.29 -3.74
CA PRO A 19 -2.31 7.91 -3.64
C PRO A 19 -1.19 6.93 -4.00
N ARG A 20 -1.04 5.84 -3.25
CA ARG A 20 -0.20 4.69 -3.58
C ARG A 20 -1.07 3.45 -3.78
N ALA A 21 -1.72 2.96 -2.72
CA ALA A 21 -2.76 1.95 -2.83
C ALA A 21 -4.07 2.57 -3.32
N VAL A 22 -4.89 1.79 -4.05
CA VAL A 22 -6.15 2.24 -4.64
C VAL A 22 -7.30 1.26 -4.43
N HIS A 23 -7.05 0.16 -3.73
CA HIS A 23 -8.00 -0.93 -3.52
C HIS A 23 -7.94 -1.46 -2.09
N PHE A 24 -9.11 -1.78 -1.54
CA PHE A 24 -9.27 -2.68 -0.41
C PHE A 24 -10.56 -3.51 -0.55
N ASP A 25 -10.65 -4.59 0.22
CA ASP A 25 -11.76 -5.54 0.18
C ASP A 25 -12.64 -5.46 1.43
N ASP A 26 -13.66 -6.31 1.48
CA ASP A 26 -14.61 -6.39 2.58
C ASP A 26 -14.00 -6.87 3.90
N GLU A 27 -12.96 -7.71 3.86
CA GLU A 27 -12.23 -8.11 5.06
C GLU A 27 -11.50 -6.92 5.68
N ALA A 28 -10.83 -6.07 4.87
CA ALA A 28 -10.24 -4.83 5.34
C ALA A 28 -11.32 -3.90 5.95
N MET A 29 -12.50 -3.80 5.32
CA MET A 29 -13.62 -3.05 5.87
C MET A 29 -14.12 -3.62 7.21
N ARG A 30 -14.12 -4.94 7.40
CA ARG A 30 -14.41 -5.56 8.69
C ARG A 30 -13.39 -5.18 9.77
N VAL A 31 -12.11 -5.10 9.41
CA VAL A 31 -11.08 -4.61 10.33
C VAL A 31 -11.34 -3.14 10.69
N PHE A 32 -11.61 -2.28 9.70
CA PHE A 32 -11.96 -0.87 9.95
C PHE A 32 -13.23 -0.72 10.80
N GLN A 33 -14.22 -1.60 10.61
CA GLN A 33 -15.42 -1.64 11.45
C GLN A 33 -15.09 -2.00 12.90
N SER A 34 -14.19 -2.95 13.12
CA SER A 34 -13.82 -3.38 14.48
C SER A 34 -13.16 -2.28 15.31
N ILE A 35 -12.58 -1.29 14.65
CA ILE A 35 -11.97 -0.09 15.26
C ILE A 35 -12.84 1.17 15.13
N GLY A 36 -14.09 1.04 14.65
CA GLY A 36 -15.07 2.13 14.60
C GLY A 36 -14.88 3.15 13.46
N LEU A 37 -14.09 2.84 12.44
CA LEU A 37 -13.74 3.79 11.35
C LEU A 37 -14.38 3.47 10.00
N ALA A 38 -15.10 2.35 9.87
CA ALA A 38 -15.60 1.89 8.57
C ALA A 38 -16.59 2.87 7.90
N GLU A 39 -17.44 3.54 8.67
CA GLU A 39 -18.41 4.50 8.11
C GLU A 39 -17.70 5.73 7.51
N GLY A 40 -16.68 6.26 8.21
CA GLY A 40 -15.88 7.38 7.73
C GLY A 40 -15.15 7.01 6.43
N ILE A 41 -14.45 5.88 6.44
CA ILE A 41 -13.71 5.36 5.30
C ILE A 41 -14.66 5.06 4.12
N GLY A 42 -15.83 4.45 4.37
CA GLY A 42 -16.80 4.07 3.36
C GLY A 42 -17.42 5.25 2.61
N ARG A 43 -17.56 6.42 3.25
CA ARG A 43 -18.11 7.63 2.62
C ARG A 43 -17.30 8.11 1.42
N ASP A 44 -15.98 8.00 1.50
CA ASP A 44 -15.05 8.47 0.47
C ASP A 44 -14.59 7.35 -0.48
N ALA A 45 -14.96 6.11 -0.17
CA ALA A 45 -14.67 4.96 -1.01
C ALA A 45 -15.74 4.78 -2.09
N ARG A 46 -15.33 4.19 -3.22
CA ARG A 46 -16.21 3.82 -4.31
C ARG A 46 -16.30 2.30 -4.42
N VAL A 47 -17.51 1.74 -4.53
CA VAL A 47 -17.67 0.32 -4.83
C VAL A 47 -17.03 0.02 -6.19
N ASN A 48 -16.19 -1.00 -6.24
CA ASN A 48 -15.50 -1.43 -7.45
C ASN A 48 -16.41 -2.34 -8.27
N VAL A 49 -16.70 -1.94 -9.49
CA VAL A 49 -17.59 -2.70 -10.39
C VAL A 49 -16.92 -3.90 -11.05
N GLY A 50 -15.59 -3.96 -11.07
CA GLY A 50 -14.85 -5.08 -11.63
C GLY A 50 -13.71 -4.68 -12.53
N THR A 51 -13.17 -5.67 -13.24
CA THR A 51 -12.05 -5.52 -14.17
C THR A 51 -12.41 -6.18 -15.49
N LYS A 52 -12.10 -5.50 -16.59
CA LYS A 52 -12.13 -6.09 -17.93
C LYS A 52 -10.72 -6.29 -18.43
N PHE A 53 -10.46 -7.47 -18.94
CA PHE A 53 -9.21 -7.80 -19.62
C PHE A 53 -9.45 -7.70 -21.12
N VAL A 54 -8.65 -6.92 -21.79
CA VAL A 54 -8.75 -6.69 -23.24
C VAL A 54 -7.41 -6.95 -23.91
N ASP A 55 -7.39 -7.28 -25.18
CA ASP A 55 -6.17 -7.33 -25.96
C ASP A 55 -5.70 -5.92 -26.40
N ARG A 56 -4.63 -5.85 -27.18
CA ARG A 56 -4.08 -4.60 -27.70
C ARG A 56 -5.07 -3.82 -28.59
N ASP A 57 -6.00 -4.52 -29.23
CA ASP A 57 -7.02 -3.95 -30.12
C ASP A 57 -8.33 -3.65 -29.38
N GLN A 58 -8.29 -3.67 -28.04
CA GLN A 58 -9.42 -3.43 -27.13
C GLN A 58 -10.55 -4.48 -27.23
N LYS A 59 -10.28 -5.64 -27.81
CA LYS A 59 -11.21 -6.77 -27.83
C LYS A 59 -11.27 -7.41 -26.46
N LEU A 60 -12.48 -7.63 -25.95
CA LEU A 60 -12.71 -8.25 -24.66
C LEU A 60 -12.20 -9.69 -24.64
N LEU A 61 -11.30 -10.00 -23.70
CA LEU A 61 -10.78 -11.34 -23.42
C LEU A 61 -11.51 -11.96 -22.22
N LEU A 62 -11.71 -11.17 -21.16
CA LEU A 62 -12.40 -11.61 -19.95
C LEU A 62 -13.15 -10.43 -19.32
N ASP A 63 -14.43 -10.62 -19.05
CA ASP A 63 -15.21 -9.74 -18.18
C ASP A 63 -15.26 -10.33 -16.79
N TRP A 64 -14.73 -9.59 -15.81
CA TRP A 64 -14.69 -10.01 -14.42
C TRP A 64 -15.39 -9.00 -13.52
N PRO A 65 -16.72 -8.98 -13.53
CA PRO A 65 -17.50 -8.10 -12.67
C PRO A 65 -17.31 -8.49 -11.20
N ARG A 66 -17.42 -7.50 -10.33
CA ARG A 66 -17.52 -7.72 -8.89
C ARG A 66 -18.98 -7.64 -8.46
N PRO A 67 -19.41 -8.46 -7.48
CA PRO A 67 -20.75 -8.34 -6.93
C PRO A 67 -21.02 -6.91 -6.44
N GLN A 68 -22.20 -6.38 -6.80
CA GLN A 68 -22.64 -5.05 -6.40
C GLN A 68 -23.64 -5.10 -5.25
N GLU A 69 -23.61 -6.19 -4.49
CA GLU A 69 -24.43 -6.44 -3.31
C GLU A 69 -23.54 -6.56 -2.09
N ILE A 70 -24.10 -6.29 -0.93
CA ILE A 70 -23.44 -6.47 0.35
C ILE A 70 -23.21 -7.97 0.59
N GLY A 71 -21.96 -8.35 0.78
CA GLY A 71 -21.55 -9.72 1.01
C GLY A 71 -21.75 -10.20 2.46
N PRO A 72 -21.36 -11.46 2.76
CA PRO A 72 -21.53 -12.06 4.09
C PRO A 72 -20.83 -11.30 5.21
N LEU A 73 -19.80 -10.51 4.89
CA LEU A 73 -19.07 -9.69 5.87
C LEU A 73 -19.77 -8.36 6.18
N GLY A 74 -20.95 -8.10 5.59
CA GLY A 74 -21.71 -6.88 5.81
C GLY A 74 -21.22 -5.68 4.99
N TRP A 75 -20.35 -5.90 4.02
CA TRP A 75 -19.74 -4.88 3.15
C TRP A 75 -19.71 -5.34 1.70
N TYR A 76 -19.51 -4.40 0.75
CA TYR A 76 -19.26 -4.76 -0.64
C TYR A 76 -17.90 -5.45 -0.78
N PRO A 77 -17.77 -6.45 -1.65
CA PRO A 77 -16.55 -7.26 -1.75
C PRO A 77 -15.29 -6.49 -2.17
N SER A 78 -15.42 -5.31 -2.74
CA SER A 78 -14.28 -4.58 -3.29
C SER A 78 -14.56 -3.08 -3.39
N TYR A 79 -13.56 -2.29 -3.00
CA TYR A 79 -13.61 -0.83 -3.01
C TYR A 79 -12.43 -0.23 -3.73
N ARG A 80 -12.66 0.92 -4.37
CA ARG A 80 -11.63 1.87 -4.79
C ARG A 80 -11.61 3.03 -3.81
N PHE A 81 -10.43 3.48 -3.44
CA PHE A 81 -10.26 4.54 -2.46
C PHE A 81 -9.13 5.50 -2.84
N HIS A 82 -9.09 6.64 -2.18
CA HIS A 82 -7.99 7.58 -2.25
C HIS A 82 -7.21 7.51 -0.94
N GLN A 83 -5.97 7.04 -1.00
CA GLN A 83 -5.19 6.71 0.20
C GLN A 83 -5.04 7.87 1.20
N PRO A 84 -4.82 9.13 0.79
CA PRO A 84 -4.77 10.24 1.75
C PRO A 84 -6.04 10.39 2.61
N ASP A 85 -7.23 10.10 2.06
CA ASP A 85 -8.49 10.17 2.82
C ASP A 85 -8.55 9.03 3.86
N LEU A 86 -8.18 7.81 3.47
CA LEU A 86 -8.08 6.67 4.39
C LEU A 86 -7.09 6.97 5.53
N GLU A 87 -5.90 7.50 5.20
CA GLU A 87 -4.90 7.83 6.21
C GLU A 87 -5.37 8.96 7.14
N ALA A 88 -6.16 9.92 6.63
CA ALA A 88 -6.75 10.96 7.46
C ALA A 88 -7.73 10.38 8.50
N GLU A 89 -8.63 9.48 8.08
CA GLU A 89 -9.56 8.79 9.00
C GLU A 89 -8.80 7.94 10.03
N LEU A 90 -7.77 7.20 9.63
CA LEU A 90 -6.92 6.44 10.56
C LEU A 90 -6.21 7.36 11.57
N ASN A 91 -5.72 8.52 11.14
CA ASN A 91 -5.11 9.49 12.05
C ASN A 91 -6.11 10.08 13.05
N CYS A 92 -7.35 10.34 12.62
CA CYS A 92 -8.43 10.74 13.54
C CYS A 92 -8.68 9.65 14.59
N GLY A 93 -8.72 8.38 14.16
CA GLY A 93 -8.85 7.24 15.07
C GLY A 93 -7.70 7.15 16.09
N ILE A 94 -6.45 7.30 15.62
CA ILE A 94 -5.26 7.34 16.49
C ILE A 94 -5.34 8.48 17.50
N ALA A 95 -5.71 9.68 17.07
CA ALA A 95 -5.82 10.85 17.94
C ALA A 95 -6.89 10.69 19.04
N ALA A 96 -7.93 9.90 18.77
CA ALA A 96 -8.95 9.56 19.76
C ALA A 96 -8.49 8.52 20.78
N CYS A 97 -7.43 7.75 20.51
CA CYS A 97 -6.90 6.69 21.37
C CYS A 97 -5.94 7.26 22.43
N LYS A 98 -6.39 7.39 23.68
CA LYS A 98 -5.58 7.93 24.79
C LYS A 98 -4.36 7.06 25.16
N THR A 99 -4.32 5.80 24.72
CA THR A 99 -3.23 4.85 25.01
C THR A 99 -2.19 4.77 23.88
N VAL A 100 -2.36 5.56 22.82
CA VAL A 100 -1.45 5.59 21.68
C VAL A 100 -0.67 6.90 21.68
N THR A 101 0.66 6.81 21.56
CA THR A 101 1.54 7.96 21.34
C THR A 101 2.13 7.86 19.95
N LEU A 102 1.85 8.83 19.10
CA LEU A 102 2.36 8.91 17.73
C LEU A 102 3.53 9.89 17.63
N HIS A 103 4.71 9.39 17.30
CA HIS A 103 5.92 10.20 17.08
C HIS A 103 6.12 10.41 15.59
N ARG A 104 5.57 11.47 15.04
CA ARG A 104 5.81 11.88 13.65
C ARG A 104 7.22 12.44 13.49
N GLY A 105 7.86 12.21 12.32
CA GLY A 105 9.23 12.65 12.08
C GLY A 105 10.30 11.82 12.76
N ALA A 106 9.92 10.86 13.62
CA ALA A 106 10.86 9.94 14.25
C ALA A 106 11.32 8.86 13.26
N SER A 107 12.63 8.62 13.22
CA SER A 107 13.25 7.59 12.37
C SER A 107 13.94 6.56 13.25
N VAL A 108 13.40 5.33 13.31
CA VAL A 108 14.06 4.21 13.97
C VAL A 108 15.36 3.88 13.24
N THR A 109 16.44 3.76 14.00
CA THR A 109 17.79 3.52 13.47
C THR A 109 18.41 2.23 13.97
N ALA A 110 17.92 1.71 15.11
CA ALA A 110 18.39 0.46 15.71
C ALA A 110 17.29 -0.17 16.55
N VAL A 111 17.30 -1.49 16.63
CA VAL A 111 16.41 -2.29 17.48
C VAL A 111 17.24 -3.42 18.07
N ALA A 112 17.15 -3.66 19.38
CA ALA A 112 17.86 -4.74 20.07
C ALA A 112 16.94 -5.44 21.07
N ASP A 113 16.73 -6.74 20.91
CA ASP A 113 16.05 -7.57 21.91
C ASP A 113 17.05 -7.92 23.02
N LEU A 114 16.78 -7.45 24.23
CA LEU A 114 17.60 -7.69 25.40
C LEU A 114 17.09 -8.85 26.29
N GLY A 115 16.10 -9.60 25.78
CA GLY A 115 15.46 -10.72 26.47
C GLY A 115 14.22 -10.29 27.26
N ASP A 116 14.36 -9.43 28.25
CA ASP A 116 13.24 -8.94 29.07
C ASP A 116 12.50 -7.77 28.41
N VAL A 117 13.21 -6.92 27.68
CA VAL A 117 12.69 -5.76 26.95
C VAL A 117 13.39 -5.59 25.61
N VAL A 118 12.77 -4.85 24.71
CA VAL A 118 13.40 -4.41 23.47
C VAL A 118 13.80 -2.95 23.58
N GLU A 119 15.04 -2.64 23.24
CA GLU A 119 15.51 -1.28 23.10
C GLU A 119 15.34 -0.79 21.65
N VAL A 120 14.75 0.39 21.48
CA VAL A 120 14.54 1.04 20.18
C VAL A 120 15.23 2.38 20.14
N GLY A 121 16.29 2.45 19.34
CA GLY A 121 17.02 3.68 19.04
C GLY A 121 16.35 4.41 17.86
N TYR A 122 16.08 5.70 18.01
CA TYR A 122 15.51 6.52 16.94
C TYR A 122 16.07 7.94 16.95
N SER A 123 15.98 8.63 15.83
CA SER A 123 16.27 10.05 15.72
C SER A 123 14.99 10.85 15.52
N HIS A 124 14.84 11.95 16.25
CA HIS A 124 13.73 12.88 16.13
C HIS A 124 14.28 14.30 16.23
N ASP A 125 13.99 15.14 15.24
CA ASP A 125 14.52 16.52 15.13
C ASP A 125 16.05 16.61 15.28
N GLY A 126 16.75 15.63 14.71
CA GLY A 126 18.21 15.54 14.76
C GLY A 126 18.79 14.99 16.07
N ALA A 127 18.00 14.82 17.12
CA ALA A 127 18.41 14.23 18.37
C ALA A 127 18.24 12.71 18.36
N LYS A 128 19.24 11.98 18.87
CA LYS A 128 19.14 10.54 19.11
C LYS A 128 18.42 10.29 20.43
N GLN A 129 17.46 9.37 20.40
CA GLN A 129 16.66 8.98 21.55
C GLN A 129 16.58 7.45 21.61
N VAL A 130 16.28 6.94 22.79
CA VAL A 130 16.09 5.52 23.07
C VAL A 130 14.81 5.35 23.87
N VAL A 131 14.04 4.31 23.54
CA VAL A 131 12.86 3.88 24.29
C VAL A 131 12.89 2.36 24.44
N THR A 132 12.32 1.86 25.52
CA THR A 132 12.15 0.42 25.74
C THR A 132 10.69 0.01 25.59
N ALA A 133 10.45 -1.21 25.11
CA ALA A 133 9.13 -1.79 24.93
C ALA A 133 9.14 -3.29 25.27
N ASP A 134 7.98 -3.85 25.61
CA ASP A 134 7.84 -5.29 25.81
C ASP A 134 7.95 -6.05 24.50
N TYR A 135 7.43 -5.49 23.39
CA TYR A 135 7.50 -6.03 22.03
C TYR A 135 7.68 -4.91 21.02
N VAL A 136 8.28 -5.22 19.90
CA VAL A 136 8.39 -4.32 18.74
C VAL A 136 7.81 -5.00 17.50
N ILE A 137 6.96 -4.27 16.78
CA ILE A 137 6.33 -4.75 15.56
C ILE A 137 6.81 -3.85 14.41
N GLY A 138 7.61 -4.42 13.49
CA GLY A 138 8.07 -3.76 12.29
C GLY A 138 6.97 -3.78 11.21
N THR A 139 6.38 -2.61 10.93
CA THR A 139 5.56 -2.37 9.75
C THR A 139 6.21 -1.32 8.84
N ASP A 140 7.55 -1.35 8.83
CA ASP A 140 8.45 -0.34 8.30
C ASP A 140 8.88 -0.60 6.85
N GLY A 141 8.14 -1.51 6.16
CA GLY A 141 8.22 -1.70 4.72
C GLY A 141 9.37 -2.60 4.27
N ALA A 142 9.57 -2.67 2.96
CA ALA A 142 10.52 -3.58 2.30
C ALA A 142 11.96 -3.51 2.84
N LYS A 143 12.37 -2.35 3.37
CA LYS A 143 13.70 -2.12 3.96
C LYS A 143 13.66 -2.10 5.49
N SER A 144 12.85 -2.95 6.08
CA SER A 144 12.58 -3.03 7.51
C SER A 144 13.86 -3.11 8.36
N VAL A 145 13.99 -2.18 9.29
CA VAL A 145 15.05 -2.19 10.33
C VAL A 145 14.77 -3.30 11.33
N VAL A 146 13.50 -3.59 11.61
CA VAL A 146 13.12 -4.66 12.54
C VAL A 146 13.46 -6.03 11.96
N ARG A 147 13.14 -6.28 10.66
CA ARG A 147 13.53 -7.53 10.00
C ARG A 147 15.04 -7.72 9.99
N ALA A 148 15.81 -6.65 9.73
CA ALA A 148 17.26 -6.69 9.77
C ALA A 148 17.78 -7.03 11.17
N ALA A 149 17.15 -6.51 12.23
CA ALA A 149 17.51 -6.82 13.61
C ALA A 149 17.18 -8.28 14.01
N MET A 150 16.24 -8.92 13.31
CA MET A 150 15.90 -10.34 13.46
C MET A 150 16.86 -11.28 12.72
N ASP A 151 17.83 -10.76 11.97
CA ASP A 151 18.66 -11.54 11.04
C ASP A 151 17.80 -12.45 10.14
N CYS A 152 16.72 -11.88 9.62
CA CYS A 152 15.70 -12.59 8.85
C CYS A 152 15.89 -12.31 7.36
N GLU A 153 16.04 -13.37 6.59
CA GLU A 153 16.25 -13.32 5.16
C GLU A 153 14.91 -13.28 4.39
N TRP A 154 15.00 -12.94 3.11
CA TRP A 154 13.94 -13.09 2.14
C TRP A 154 14.02 -14.44 1.41
N GLU A 155 12.91 -15.14 1.32
CA GLU A 155 12.68 -16.11 0.28
C GLU A 155 12.20 -15.36 -0.97
N ASP A 156 13.00 -15.36 -2.03
CA ASP A 156 12.67 -14.74 -3.31
C ASP A 156 11.89 -15.72 -4.17
N LEU A 157 10.65 -15.38 -4.53
CA LEU A 157 9.76 -16.23 -5.33
C LEU A 157 9.98 -16.03 -6.84
N GLY A 158 11.02 -15.30 -7.25
CA GLY A 158 11.46 -15.18 -8.63
C GLY A 158 10.61 -14.26 -9.51
N PHE A 159 9.83 -13.36 -8.92
CA PHE A 159 9.05 -12.37 -9.67
C PHE A 159 9.67 -10.99 -9.50
N GLN A 160 9.96 -10.33 -10.61
CA GLN A 160 10.39 -8.94 -10.64
C GLN A 160 9.90 -8.25 -11.91
N GLU A 161 9.12 -7.19 -11.74
CA GLU A 161 8.66 -6.36 -12.85
C GLU A 161 8.73 -4.88 -12.51
N ARG A 162 8.96 -4.05 -13.53
CA ARG A 162 9.00 -2.60 -13.41
C ARG A 162 7.79 -1.98 -14.10
N TRP A 163 7.13 -1.05 -13.41
CA TRP A 163 5.95 -0.38 -13.91
C TRP A 163 6.01 1.12 -13.64
N LEU A 164 5.64 1.91 -14.64
CA LEU A 164 5.36 3.34 -14.48
C LEU A 164 3.93 3.50 -14.00
N VAL A 165 3.75 4.10 -12.83
CA VAL A 165 2.44 4.44 -12.27
C VAL A 165 2.20 5.94 -12.40
N ILE A 166 1.09 6.31 -13.02
CA ILE A 166 0.68 7.68 -13.30
C ILE A 166 -0.65 7.93 -12.60
N ASP A 167 -0.64 8.77 -11.56
CA ASP A 167 -1.86 9.24 -10.92
C ASP A 167 -2.23 10.61 -11.48
N MET A 168 -3.46 10.72 -11.96
CA MET A 168 -3.99 11.90 -12.63
C MET A 168 -5.25 12.40 -11.95
N GLN A 169 -5.35 13.70 -11.84
CA GLN A 169 -6.56 14.40 -11.46
C GLN A 169 -7.20 15.02 -12.71
N LEU A 170 -8.40 14.57 -13.06
CA LEU A 170 -9.17 15.11 -14.17
C LEU A 170 -9.63 16.53 -13.89
N ALA A 171 -9.65 17.37 -14.91
CA ALA A 171 -10.17 18.73 -14.84
C ALA A 171 -11.71 18.78 -14.73
N LYS A 172 -12.39 17.77 -15.24
CA LYS A 172 -13.84 17.58 -15.22
C LYS A 172 -14.21 16.11 -15.24
N PRO A 173 -15.45 15.73 -14.86
CA PRO A 173 -15.92 14.35 -14.99
C PRO A 173 -15.79 13.81 -16.43
N ARG A 174 -15.30 12.58 -16.57
CA ARG A 174 -15.11 11.84 -17.82
C ARG A 174 -15.83 10.48 -17.72
N PRO A 175 -17.19 10.45 -17.88
CA PRO A 175 -17.96 9.22 -17.80
C PRO A 175 -17.65 8.25 -18.94
N ASP A 176 -17.17 8.75 -20.07
CA ASP A 176 -16.73 7.97 -21.23
C ASP A 176 -15.55 7.04 -20.95
N LEU A 177 -14.72 7.35 -19.95
CA LEU A 177 -13.66 6.45 -19.48
C LEU A 177 -14.20 5.21 -18.72
N GLY A 178 -15.50 5.18 -18.44
CA GLY A 178 -16.17 4.06 -17.78
C GLY A 178 -15.78 3.87 -16.32
N ASP A 179 -16.35 2.85 -15.71
CA ASP A 179 -16.21 2.55 -14.29
C ASP A 179 -15.35 1.32 -14.00
N PHE A 180 -15.11 0.48 -15.00
CA PHE A 180 -14.27 -0.71 -14.85
C PHE A 180 -12.78 -0.36 -14.81
N THR A 181 -12.03 -1.16 -14.09
CA THR A 181 -10.59 -1.27 -14.33
C THR A 181 -10.39 -1.98 -15.66
N ILE A 182 -9.50 -1.46 -16.49
CA ILE A 182 -9.17 -2.08 -17.79
C ILE A 182 -7.72 -2.56 -17.73
N GLN A 183 -7.55 -3.87 -17.85
CA GLN A 183 -6.24 -4.49 -18.02
C GLN A 183 -6.05 -4.81 -19.49
N THR A 184 -5.16 -4.07 -20.16
CA THR A 184 -4.77 -4.38 -21.52
C THR A 184 -3.66 -5.43 -21.50
N CYS A 185 -3.98 -6.61 -22.01
CA CYS A 185 -3.08 -7.74 -22.12
C CYS A 185 -2.30 -7.67 -23.44
N ASP A 186 -1.51 -6.61 -23.60
CA ASP A 186 -0.58 -6.50 -24.71
C ASP A 186 0.68 -7.30 -24.36
N ARG A 187 1.11 -8.19 -25.26
CA ARG A 187 2.30 -9.03 -25.07
C ARG A 187 3.57 -8.22 -24.85
N ASP A 188 3.68 -7.07 -25.53
CA ASP A 188 4.89 -6.27 -25.53
C ASP A 188 4.86 -5.24 -24.39
N ARG A 189 3.67 -4.67 -24.10
CA ARG A 189 3.53 -3.64 -23.07
C ARG A 189 2.16 -3.69 -22.39
N PRO A 190 1.98 -4.55 -21.41
CA PRO A 190 0.77 -4.55 -20.60
C PRO A 190 0.52 -3.18 -19.96
N THR A 191 -0.74 -2.78 -19.92
CA THR A 191 -1.15 -1.53 -19.25
C THR A 191 -2.41 -1.74 -18.43
N THR A 192 -2.57 -0.95 -17.38
CA THR A 192 -3.77 -0.96 -16.54
C THR A 192 -4.34 0.45 -16.42
N TYR A 193 -5.62 0.60 -16.63
CA TYR A 193 -6.38 1.78 -16.26
C TYR A 193 -7.20 1.47 -15.01
N VAL A 194 -7.16 2.36 -13.99
CA VAL A 194 -7.92 2.21 -12.75
C VAL A 194 -8.82 3.41 -12.53
N ARG A 195 -10.11 3.15 -12.39
CA ARG A 195 -11.12 4.12 -11.97
C ARG A 195 -11.03 4.34 -10.47
N CYS A 196 -10.35 5.41 -10.05
CA CYS A 196 -10.30 5.84 -8.66
C CYS A 196 -11.51 6.71 -8.28
N PRO A 197 -11.79 6.97 -6.98
CA PRO A 197 -12.86 7.87 -6.55
C PRO A 197 -12.74 9.27 -7.12
N ARG A 198 -13.87 9.98 -7.21
CA ARG A 198 -13.96 11.35 -7.69
C ARG A 198 -13.30 11.50 -9.08
N GLU A 199 -12.52 12.52 -9.30
CA GLU A 199 -11.80 12.80 -10.54
C GLU A 199 -10.41 12.17 -10.60
N TRP A 200 -10.07 11.28 -9.68
CA TRP A 200 -8.80 10.55 -9.71
C TRP A 200 -8.85 9.38 -10.68
N ARG A 201 -7.77 9.24 -11.45
CA ARG A 201 -7.52 8.13 -12.38
C ARG A 201 -6.09 7.67 -12.24
N ARG A 202 -5.87 6.38 -12.52
CA ARG A 202 -4.53 5.84 -12.56
C ARG A 202 -4.31 5.09 -13.85
N TRP A 203 -3.17 5.29 -14.45
CA TRP A 203 -2.62 4.44 -15.49
C TRP A 203 -1.35 3.80 -15.00
N GLU A 204 -1.16 2.53 -15.33
CA GLU A 204 0.03 1.78 -15.02
C GLU A 204 0.54 1.17 -16.33
N ILE A 205 1.83 1.33 -16.61
CA ILE A 205 2.46 0.93 -17.86
C ILE A 205 3.66 0.08 -17.53
N SER A 206 3.71 -1.16 -18.04
CA SER A 206 4.85 -2.05 -17.91
C SER A 206 6.07 -1.44 -18.60
N LEU A 207 7.23 -1.58 -18.00
CA LEU A 207 8.51 -1.06 -18.51
C LEU A 207 9.43 -2.21 -18.91
N TRP A 208 10.18 -1.98 -19.97
CA TRP A 208 11.24 -2.89 -20.35
C TRP A 208 12.46 -2.72 -19.44
N PRO A 209 13.32 -3.76 -19.32
CA PRO A 209 14.47 -3.71 -18.42
C PRO A 209 15.44 -2.55 -18.68
N GLU A 210 15.61 -2.17 -19.95
CA GLU A 210 16.50 -1.11 -20.42
C GLU A 210 15.95 0.31 -20.25
N GLU A 211 14.67 0.47 -19.92
CA GLU A 211 14.05 1.79 -19.79
C GLU A 211 14.40 2.41 -18.43
N GLU A 212 15.05 3.57 -18.47
CA GLU A 212 15.46 4.29 -17.26
C GLU A 212 14.31 5.15 -16.69
N ALA A 213 14.28 5.29 -15.37
CA ALA A 213 13.19 6.01 -14.70
C ALA A 213 13.12 7.50 -15.11
N GLU A 214 14.27 8.09 -15.39
CA GLU A 214 14.38 9.48 -15.83
C GLU A 214 13.73 9.70 -17.21
N ASP A 215 13.84 8.74 -18.10
CA ASP A 215 13.31 8.83 -19.47
C ASP A 215 11.80 8.58 -19.50
N VAL A 216 11.33 7.53 -18.82
CA VAL A 216 9.92 7.13 -18.84
C VAL A 216 9.01 8.04 -18.02
N THR A 217 9.56 8.87 -17.14
CA THR A 217 8.77 9.85 -16.37
C THR A 217 8.68 11.21 -17.07
N THR A 218 9.12 11.34 -18.32
CA THR A 218 8.97 12.56 -19.12
C THR A 218 7.56 12.68 -19.70
N ASP A 219 7.16 13.88 -20.05
CA ASP A 219 5.88 14.13 -20.69
C ASP A 219 5.86 13.59 -22.14
N GLU A 220 7.01 13.58 -22.79
CA GLU A 220 7.24 13.02 -24.11
C GLU A 220 7.02 11.50 -24.15
N PHE A 221 7.33 10.81 -23.08
CA PHE A 221 7.06 9.37 -22.95
C PHE A 221 5.59 9.09 -22.57
N ILE A 222 5.02 9.86 -21.65
CA ILE A 222 3.72 9.61 -21.04
C ILE A 222 2.57 9.96 -21.98
N TRP A 223 2.50 11.20 -22.47
CA TRP A 223 1.33 11.69 -23.19
C TRP A 223 1.00 10.94 -24.47
N PRO A 224 1.95 10.51 -25.31
CA PRO A 224 1.61 9.68 -26.47
C PRO A 224 0.91 8.36 -26.11
N ARG A 225 1.19 7.81 -24.92
CA ARG A 225 0.61 6.55 -24.44
C ARG A 225 -0.75 6.74 -23.80
N LEU A 226 -1.04 7.92 -23.27
CA LEU A 226 -2.33 8.26 -22.66
C LEU A 226 -3.31 8.87 -23.67
N ARG A 227 -2.85 9.48 -24.75
CA ARG A 227 -3.66 10.20 -25.74
C ARG A 227 -4.88 9.47 -26.27
N PRO A 228 -4.92 8.16 -26.46
CA PRO A 228 -6.15 7.49 -26.85
C PRO A 228 -7.30 7.70 -25.83
N ALA A 229 -6.97 7.91 -24.56
CA ALA A 229 -7.94 8.06 -23.48
C ALA A 229 -8.05 9.51 -22.98
N ILE A 230 -6.93 10.26 -22.90
CA ILE A 230 -6.89 11.59 -22.29
C ILE A 230 -5.78 12.47 -22.87
N THR A 231 -6.03 13.77 -22.88
CA THR A 231 -5.08 14.81 -23.35
C THR A 231 -4.63 15.73 -22.19
N PRO A 232 -3.54 16.51 -22.36
CA PRO A 232 -3.00 17.37 -21.29
C PRO A 232 -3.96 18.45 -20.77
N ASP A 233 -4.92 18.89 -21.57
CA ASP A 233 -5.93 19.88 -21.19
C ASP A 233 -7.12 19.29 -20.41
N GLU A 234 -7.25 17.97 -20.39
CA GLU A 234 -8.33 17.26 -19.71
C GLU A 234 -7.97 16.80 -18.30
N GLY A 235 -6.69 16.84 -17.93
CA GLY A 235 -6.26 16.44 -16.61
C GLY A 235 -4.81 16.81 -16.30
N ARG A 236 -4.49 16.84 -15.01
CA ARG A 236 -3.15 17.12 -14.50
C ARG A 236 -2.52 15.85 -13.94
N ILE A 237 -1.33 15.52 -14.42
CA ILE A 237 -0.51 14.47 -13.78
C ILE A 237 -0.12 14.96 -12.38
N ALA A 238 -0.66 14.32 -11.37
CA ALA A 238 -0.36 14.63 -9.98
C ALA A 238 0.87 13.87 -9.47
N ARG A 239 1.11 12.68 -10.02
CA ARG A 239 2.24 11.83 -9.67
C ARG A 239 2.62 10.95 -10.84
N LYS A 240 3.92 10.76 -11.02
CA LYS A 240 4.51 9.76 -11.90
C LYS A 240 5.69 9.12 -11.17
N ALA A 241 5.72 7.79 -11.10
CA ALA A 241 6.74 7.07 -10.38
C ALA A 241 6.96 5.67 -10.97
N VAL A 242 8.21 5.26 -11.08
CA VAL A 242 8.57 3.89 -11.43
C VAL A 242 8.64 3.05 -10.16
N TYR A 243 7.95 1.92 -10.18
CA TYR A 243 8.00 0.90 -9.15
C TYR A 243 8.64 -0.37 -9.68
N SER A 244 9.49 -0.96 -8.85
CA SER A 244 9.90 -2.35 -9.01
C SER A 244 9.06 -3.20 -8.07
N PHE A 245 8.28 -4.10 -8.61
CA PHE A 245 7.48 -5.05 -7.88
C PHE A 245 8.22 -6.37 -7.78
N GLU A 246 8.26 -6.92 -6.60
CA GLU A 246 8.92 -8.17 -6.28
C GLU A 246 7.93 -9.09 -5.56
N SER A 247 8.17 -10.39 -5.59
CA SER A 247 7.45 -11.38 -4.79
C SER A 247 8.43 -12.03 -3.84
N LYS A 248 8.36 -11.65 -2.55
CA LYS A 248 9.28 -12.10 -1.52
C LYS A 248 8.54 -12.36 -0.21
N LEU A 249 8.97 -13.39 0.50
CA LEU A 249 8.44 -13.74 1.81
C LEU A 249 9.57 -13.78 2.83
N ALA A 250 9.38 -13.15 3.98
CA ALA A 250 10.33 -13.25 5.08
C ALA A 250 10.35 -14.69 5.63
N THR A 251 11.52 -15.25 5.82
CA THR A 251 11.70 -16.63 6.30
C THR A 251 11.22 -16.84 7.74
N ARG A 252 11.11 -15.74 8.50
CA ARG A 252 10.56 -15.71 9.86
C ARG A 252 9.80 -14.41 10.07
N TRP A 253 8.68 -14.49 10.78
CA TRP A 253 7.85 -13.32 11.09
C TRP A 253 7.97 -12.90 12.55
N ARG A 254 8.66 -13.71 13.35
CA ARG A 254 8.93 -13.46 14.76
C ARG A 254 10.32 -13.98 15.13
N GLU A 255 11.03 -13.22 15.96
CA GLU A 255 12.23 -13.62 16.69
C GLU A 255 12.17 -13.00 18.07
N GLY A 256 12.02 -13.82 19.12
CA GLY A 256 11.87 -13.33 20.47
C GLY A 256 10.70 -12.34 20.62
N ARG A 257 11.02 -11.09 20.94
CA ARG A 257 10.07 -9.98 21.11
C ARG A 257 9.92 -9.09 19.88
N LEU A 258 10.61 -9.43 18.81
CA LEU A 258 10.52 -8.73 17.52
C LEU A 258 9.56 -9.46 16.60
N MET A 259 8.67 -8.72 15.96
CA MET A 259 7.73 -9.22 14.97
C MET A 259 7.66 -8.29 13.77
N ILE A 260 7.29 -8.81 12.62
CA ILE A 260 7.12 -8.04 11.38
C ILE A 260 5.76 -8.32 10.75
N ALA A 261 5.22 -7.34 10.00
CA ALA A 261 3.96 -7.44 9.31
C ALA A 261 3.94 -6.54 8.05
N GLY A 262 3.04 -6.81 7.11
CA GLY A 262 2.92 -6.08 5.85
C GLY A 262 4.20 -6.16 5.01
N ASP A 263 4.57 -5.09 4.31
CA ASP A 263 5.74 -5.05 3.43
C ASP A 263 7.07 -5.36 4.14
N ALA A 264 7.11 -5.36 5.47
CA ALA A 264 8.26 -5.83 6.23
C ALA A 264 8.37 -7.36 6.23
N ALA A 265 7.25 -8.07 6.10
CA ALA A 265 7.15 -9.54 6.13
C ALA A 265 6.96 -10.16 4.74
N HIS A 266 6.30 -9.46 3.80
CA HIS A 266 6.03 -9.98 2.46
C HIS A 266 5.91 -8.85 1.43
N LEU A 267 6.50 -9.08 0.27
CA LEU A 267 6.31 -8.26 -0.92
C LEU A 267 5.51 -9.05 -1.94
N MET A 268 4.53 -8.42 -2.55
CA MET A 268 3.69 -9.08 -3.54
C MET A 268 3.42 -8.22 -4.76
N PRO A 269 3.21 -8.85 -5.93
CA PRO A 269 2.83 -8.15 -7.15
C PRO A 269 1.51 -7.37 -6.98
N PRO A 270 1.35 -6.22 -7.66
CA PRO A 270 0.22 -5.31 -7.45
C PRO A 270 -1.08 -5.74 -8.13
N PHE A 271 -1.07 -6.79 -8.94
CA PHE A 271 -2.10 -7.11 -9.93
C PHE A 271 -3.53 -7.24 -9.39
N LEU A 272 -3.72 -7.67 -8.15
CA LEU A 272 -5.03 -7.74 -7.51
C LEU A 272 -5.23 -6.69 -6.42
N GLY A 273 -4.25 -5.82 -6.19
CA GLY A 273 -4.31 -4.77 -5.19
C GLY A 273 -4.35 -5.28 -3.74
N GLN A 274 -3.74 -6.45 -3.45
CA GLN A 274 -3.88 -7.13 -2.16
C GLN A 274 -2.79 -6.79 -1.14
N GLY A 275 -1.68 -6.12 -1.51
CA GLY A 275 -0.57 -5.87 -0.58
C GLY A 275 -0.99 -5.15 0.70
N MET A 276 -1.71 -4.04 0.58
CA MET A 276 -2.24 -3.32 1.75
C MET A 276 -3.26 -4.16 2.53
N CYS A 277 -4.17 -4.86 1.84
CA CYS A 277 -5.18 -5.70 2.48
C CYS A 277 -4.55 -6.82 3.31
N THR A 278 -3.52 -7.47 2.78
CA THR A 278 -2.78 -8.52 3.51
C THR A 278 -2.09 -7.95 4.74
N GLY A 279 -1.41 -6.81 4.64
CA GLY A 279 -0.81 -6.14 5.79
C GLY A 279 -1.84 -5.73 6.87
N ILE A 280 -3.06 -5.31 6.47
CA ILE A 280 -4.15 -5.04 7.41
C ILE A 280 -4.59 -6.34 8.12
N ARG A 281 -4.68 -7.46 7.40
CA ARG A 281 -5.00 -8.77 8.01
C ARG A 281 -3.90 -9.23 8.97
N ASP A 282 -2.63 -9.04 8.61
CA ASP A 282 -1.50 -9.38 9.50
C ASP A 282 -1.63 -8.67 10.84
N VAL A 283 -1.79 -7.34 10.81
CA VAL A 283 -1.86 -6.56 12.06
C VAL A 283 -3.15 -6.84 12.83
N ALA A 284 -4.27 -7.10 12.16
CA ALA A 284 -5.51 -7.49 12.81
C ALA A 284 -5.37 -8.84 13.53
N ASN A 285 -4.74 -9.82 12.89
CA ASN A 285 -4.45 -11.12 13.49
C ASN A 285 -3.45 -11.00 14.65
N LEU A 286 -2.40 -10.21 14.51
CA LEU A 286 -1.38 -10.04 15.55
C LEU A 286 -1.92 -9.27 16.76
N ALA A 287 -2.74 -8.24 16.55
CA ALA A 287 -3.18 -7.34 17.62
C ALA A 287 -3.93 -8.05 18.75
N TRP A 288 -4.90 -8.91 18.42
CA TRP A 288 -5.65 -9.64 19.45
C TRP A 288 -4.80 -10.70 20.16
N LYS A 289 -3.89 -11.38 19.43
CA LYS A 289 -2.95 -12.35 20.00
C LYS A 289 -2.02 -11.68 20.99
N LEU A 290 -1.43 -10.55 20.62
CA LEU A 290 -0.55 -9.78 21.48
C LEU A 290 -1.31 -9.25 22.71
N ALA A 291 -2.52 -8.76 22.55
CA ALA A 291 -3.38 -8.36 23.67
C ALA A 291 -3.68 -9.54 24.61
N ALA A 292 -3.92 -10.73 24.07
CA ALA A 292 -4.16 -11.94 24.88
C ALA A 292 -2.92 -12.31 25.73
N VAL A 293 -1.72 -12.25 25.13
CA VAL A 293 -0.48 -12.53 25.85
C VAL A 293 -0.23 -11.48 26.94
N LEU A 294 -0.33 -10.19 26.60
CA LEU A 294 -0.01 -9.11 27.53
C LEU A 294 -1.04 -8.93 28.66
N ARG A 295 -2.35 -9.09 28.36
CA ARG A 295 -3.41 -8.75 29.31
C ARG A 295 -4.02 -9.97 29.98
N TRP A 296 -4.10 -11.09 29.29
CA TRP A 296 -4.80 -12.30 29.78
C TRP A 296 -3.86 -13.47 30.04
N LYS A 297 -2.53 -13.23 29.96
CA LYS A 297 -1.49 -14.23 30.23
C LYS A 297 -1.63 -15.48 29.36
N ALA A 298 -2.11 -15.32 28.13
CA ALA A 298 -2.07 -16.40 27.16
C ALA A 298 -0.62 -16.83 26.92
N PRO A 299 -0.39 -18.11 26.58
CA PRO A 299 0.98 -18.58 26.33
C PRO A 299 1.62 -17.82 25.17
N ASP A 300 2.89 -17.51 25.30
CA ASP A 300 3.68 -16.76 24.29
C ASP A 300 3.70 -17.47 22.92
N SER A 301 3.55 -18.80 22.90
CA SER A 301 3.39 -19.59 21.67
C SER A 301 2.18 -19.22 20.80
N LEU A 302 1.21 -18.45 21.33
CA LEU A 302 0.11 -17.90 20.54
C LEU A 302 0.57 -16.92 19.47
N LEU A 303 1.74 -16.31 19.66
CA LEU A 303 2.32 -15.33 18.73
C LEU A 303 3.10 -15.98 17.57
N ASN A 304 3.26 -17.30 17.57
CA ASN A 304 3.93 -18.07 16.51
C ASN A 304 2.98 -18.37 15.35
#